data_b752d5469cecfc9f877ebdceb63b9442
#
_entry.id   b752d5469cecfc9f877ebdceb63b9442
#
_cell.length_a   1.000
_cell.length_b   1.000
_cell.length_c   1.000
_cell.angle_alpha   90.00
_cell.angle_beta   90.00
_cell.angle_gamma   90.00
#
_symmetry.space_group_name_H-M   'P 1'
#
loop_
_entity.id
_entity.type
_entity.pdbx_description
1 polymer ?
#
loop_
_entity_poly.entity_id
_entity_poly.type
_entity_poly.pdbx_seq_one_letter_code
_entity_poly.pdbx_strand_id
1 'polypeptide(L)'
;RAQENIIKILHCIKINNTNGDNLVDANNELQKLDFDFDLSKKITNQKILDILDNSKSITSKYISDFTFREHQLFFHNQQDLNCERHFRIFRQQNTISNKCFSCYKVIIKLFDVNDLIRLSFIFNNFNFLNNFEMKCRVDLENKIYRGYIYCSSIADLDLVTNKIKSLLSINFENNYKLETRRGCSEYLKSFPEFKNINNDPKKMFQYPENWT
;
A
#
# COMPACT_ATOMS: atom_id res chain seq x y z
N ARG A 1 -15.77 1.17 6.55
CA ARG A 1 -14.56 0.97 5.72
C ARG A 1 -13.45 1.98 6.03
N ALA A 2 -13.69 3.32 6.04
CA ALA A 2 -12.69 4.31 6.46
C ALA A 2 -12.20 4.07 7.90
N GLN A 3 -13.10 3.70 8.76
CA GLN A 3 -12.87 3.35 10.17
C GLN A 3 -11.98 2.11 10.33
N GLU A 4 -12.20 1.04 9.53
CA GLU A 4 -11.33 -0.14 9.52
C GLU A 4 -9.88 0.19 9.18
N ASN A 5 -9.65 1.24 8.40
CA ASN A 5 -8.31 1.62 8.00
C ASN A 5 -7.60 2.50 9.04
N ILE A 6 -8.34 3.34 9.76
CA ILE A 6 -7.78 4.00 10.95
C ILE A 6 -7.34 2.94 11.95
N ILE A 7 -8.15 1.92 12.16
CA ILE A 7 -7.81 0.79 13.02
C ILE A 7 -6.57 0.06 12.48
N LYS A 8 -6.49 -0.19 11.18
CA LYS A 8 -5.31 -0.80 10.56
C LYS A 8 -4.08 0.11 10.69
N ILE A 9 -4.22 1.43 10.52
CA ILE A 9 -3.13 2.40 10.77
C ILE A 9 -2.71 2.35 12.24
N LEU A 10 -3.65 2.23 13.17
CA LEU A 10 -3.37 2.13 14.60
C LEU A 10 -2.81 0.76 15.00
N HIS A 11 -3.24 -0.33 14.34
CA HIS A 11 -2.61 -1.67 14.48
C HIS A 11 -1.18 -1.73 13.95
N CYS A 12 -0.79 -0.78 13.11
CA CYS A 12 0.59 -0.61 12.69
C CYS A 12 1.49 -0.10 13.81
N ILE A 13 0.89 0.44 14.83
CA ILE A 13 1.56 0.87 16.05
C ILE A 13 1.70 -0.40 16.90
N LYS A 14 2.94 -0.82 17.14
CA LYS A 14 3.20 -2.01 17.95
C LYS A 14 2.76 -1.74 19.37
N ILE A 15 1.63 -2.35 19.76
CA ILE A 15 1.06 -2.20 21.10
C ILE A 15 1.83 -3.12 22.03
N ASN A 16 2.62 -2.53 22.93
CA ASN A 16 3.23 -3.27 24.00
C ASN A 16 2.23 -3.30 25.18
N ASN A 17 1.83 -4.50 25.62
CA ASN A 17 1.00 -4.73 26.82
C ASN A 17 -0.45 -4.22 26.78
N THR A 18 -1.25 -4.64 25.82
CA THR A 18 -2.71 -4.47 25.91
C THR A 18 -3.39 -5.82 26.12
N ASN A 19 -4.35 -5.84 27.05
CA ASN A 19 -5.34 -6.92 27.11
C ASN A 19 -6.18 -6.89 25.82
N GLY A 20 -6.50 -8.05 25.25
CA GLY A 20 -7.26 -8.14 23.99
C GLY A 20 -8.59 -7.38 23.99
N ASP A 21 -9.21 -7.28 25.17
CA ASP A 21 -10.48 -6.57 25.37
C ASP A 21 -10.40 -5.07 25.08
N ASN A 22 -9.31 -4.41 25.48
CA ASN A 22 -9.10 -2.98 25.24
C ASN A 22 -9.01 -2.64 23.74
N LEU A 23 -8.53 -3.56 22.91
CA LEU A 23 -8.48 -3.36 21.46
C LEU A 23 -9.86 -3.45 20.82
N VAL A 24 -10.71 -4.34 21.31
CA VAL A 24 -12.10 -4.48 20.84
C VAL A 24 -12.88 -3.21 21.17
N ASP A 25 -12.73 -2.67 22.38
CA ASP A 25 -13.41 -1.45 22.81
C ASP A 25 -12.92 -0.22 22.03
N ALA A 26 -11.60 -0.08 21.85
CA ALA A 26 -11.05 0.97 21.01
C ALA A 26 -11.58 0.89 19.57
N ASN A 27 -11.66 -0.32 19.01
CA ASN A 27 -12.22 -0.56 17.70
C ASN A 27 -13.70 -0.16 17.61
N ASN A 28 -14.49 -0.53 18.59
CA ASN A 28 -15.92 -0.21 18.64
C ASN A 28 -16.16 1.30 18.75
N GLU A 29 -15.35 2.04 19.52
CA GLU A 29 -15.46 3.50 19.57
C GLU A 29 -14.99 4.16 18.26
N LEU A 30 -13.89 3.69 17.67
CA LEU A 30 -13.41 4.20 16.37
C LEU A 30 -14.40 3.98 15.24
N GLN A 31 -15.15 2.86 15.26
CA GLN A 31 -16.18 2.58 14.28
C GLN A 31 -17.37 3.55 14.32
N LYS A 32 -17.57 4.25 15.45
CA LYS A 32 -18.62 5.27 15.58
C LYS A 32 -18.23 6.61 14.94
N LEU A 33 -16.94 6.81 14.64
CA LEU A 33 -16.48 8.00 13.93
C LEU A 33 -16.96 7.91 12.47
N ASP A 34 -17.77 8.87 12.06
CA ASP A 34 -18.22 8.99 10.68
C ASP A 34 -17.27 9.90 9.90
N PHE A 35 -16.64 9.34 8.87
CA PHE A 35 -15.74 10.07 7.99
C PHE A 35 -16.25 9.97 6.56
N ASP A 36 -16.99 11.00 6.14
CA ASP A 36 -17.38 11.15 4.75
C ASP A 36 -16.27 11.80 3.94
N PHE A 37 -15.85 11.12 2.86
CA PHE A 37 -14.85 11.59 1.92
C PHE A 37 -15.43 11.79 0.53
N ASP A 38 -15.56 13.03 0.13
CA ASP A 38 -15.83 13.42 -1.26
C ASP A 38 -14.51 13.43 -2.04
N LEU A 39 -14.21 12.34 -2.76
CA LEU A 39 -12.97 12.23 -3.55
C LEU A 39 -12.93 13.17 -4.76
N SER A 40 -14.01 13.85 -5.10
CA SER A 40 -13.99 14.91 -6.11
C SER A 40 -13.29 16.19 -5.62
N LYS A 41 -13.07 16.29 -4.31
CA LYS A 41 -12.42 17.41 -3.64
C LYS A 41 -11.14 16.98 -2.96
N LYS A 42 -10.25 17.95 -2.75
CA LYS A 42 -9.03 17.73 -1.99
C LYS A 42 -9.34 17.37 -0.54
N ILE A 43 -8.79 16.27 -0.06
CA ILE A 43 -8.77 15.94 1.38
C ILE A 43 -7.77 16.89 2.05
N THR A 44 -8.24 17.85 2.81
CA THR A 44 -7.40 18.88 3.44
C THR A 44 -6.55 18.30 4.57
N ASN A 45 -5.43 18.96 4.87
CA ASN A 45 -4.60 18.60 6.04
C ASN A 45 -5.39 18.75 7.33
N GLN A 46 -6.23 19.77 7.44
CA GLN A 46 -7.07 19.96 8.63
C GLN A 46 -7.99 18.76 8.85
N LYS A 47 -8.69 18.30 7.80
CA LYS A 47 -9.54 17.09 7.92
C LYS A 47 -8.76 15.87 8.37
N ILE A 48 -7.51 15.70 7.89
CA ILE A 48 -6.64 14.59 8.32
C ILE A 48 -6.27 14.75 9.80
N LEU A 49 -5.90 15.95 10.22
CA LEU A 49 -5.55 16.23 11.63
C LEU A 49 -6.75 16.00 12.55
N ASP A 50 -7.94 16.46 12.17
CA ASP A 50 -9.17 16.25 12.94
C ASP A 50 -9.46 14.75 13.13
N ILE A 51 -9.25 13.95 12.09
CA ILE A 51 -9.41 12.49 12.15
C ILE A 51 -8.39 11.88 13.09
N LEU A 52 -7.12 12.29 12.97
CA LEU A 52 -6.04 11.77 13.82
C LEU A 52 -6.23 12.15 15.29
N ASP A 53 -6.62 13.39 15.56
CA ASP A 53 -6.85 13.88 16.93
C ASP A 53 -8.05 13.16 17.58
N ASN A 54 -9.16 12.99 16.83
CA ASN A 54 -10.29 12.21 17.31
C ASN A 54 -9.91 10.75 17.56
N SER A 55 -9.17 10.14 16.64
CA SER A 55 -8.72 8.76 16.77
C SER A 55 -7.75 8.61 17.93
N LYS A 56 -6.82 9.58 18.13
CA LYS A 56 -5.89 9.60 19.25
C LYS A 56 -6.62 9.76 20.59
N SER A 57 -7.62 10.63 20.67
CA SER A 57 -8.45 10.79 21.86
C SER A 57 -9.13 9.50 22.29
N ILE A 58 -9.63 8.72 21.33
CA ILE A 58 -10.23 7.42 21.59
C ILE A 58 -9.15 6.41 22.01
N THR A 59 -8.08 6.27 21.20
CA THR A 59 -7.07 5.23 21.45
C THR A 59 -6.30 5.43 22.73
N SER A 60 -6.04 6.69 23.14
CA SER A 60 -5.33 6.99 24.39
C SER A 60 -6.07 6.53 25.66
N LYS A 61 -7.38 6.27 25.57
CA LYS A 61 -8.14 5.70 26.69
C LYS A 61 -7.80 4.22 26.93
N TYR A 62 -7.39 3.53 25.88
CA TYR A 62 -7.21 2.07 25.88
C TYR A 62 -5.76 1.62 25.76
N ILE A 63 -4.88 2.50 25.24
CA ILE A 63 -3.53 2.16 24.86
C ILE A 63 -2.56 3.21 25.40
N SER A 64 -1.61 2.80 26.24
CA SER A 64 -0.67 3.71 26.92
C SER A 64 0.61 3.97 26.14
N ASP A 65 1.10 3.00 25.38
CA ASP A 65 2.40 3.06 24.70
C ASP A 65 2.35 2.70 23.24
N PHE A 66 2.88 3.60 22.40
CA PHE A 66 2.97 3.41 20.97
C PHE A 66 4.43 3.45 20.51
N THR A 67 4.92 2.38 19.90
CA THR A 67 6.17 2.41 19.15
C THR A 67 5.90 2.22 17.69
N PHE A 68 6.25 3.23 16.88
CA PHE A 68 6.09 3.17 15.44
C PHE A 68 7.41 2.79 14.76
N ARG A 69 7.36 1.77 13.92
CA ARG A 69 8.48 1.32 13.08
C ARG A 69 8.05 1.28 11.61
N GLU A 70 8.88 0.72 10.75
CA GLU A 70 8.50 0.43 9.37
C GLU A 70 7.22 -0.42 9.35
N HIS A 71 6.26 0.00 8.53
CA HIS A 71 5.01 -0.73 8.40
C HIS A 71 4.46 -0.74 6.98
N GLN A 72 3.68 -1.77 6.70
CA GLN A 72 2.94 -1.92 5.47
C GLN A 72 1.46 -2.16 5.76
N LEU A 73 0.62 -1.30 5.19
CA LEU A 73 -0.83 -1.40 5.29
C LEU A 73 -1.37 -1.92 3.96
N PHE A 74 -1.99 -3.10 3.98
CA PHE A 74 -2.59 -3.73 2.81
C PHE A 74 -4.07 -3.37 2.70
N PHE A 75 -4.49 -3.05 1.46
CA PHE A 75 -5.89 -2.80 1.12
C PHE A 75 -6.31 -3.83 0.10
N HIS A 76 -7.42 -4.47 0.35
CA HIS A 76 -8.03 -5.47 -0.45
C HIS A 76 -7.21 -6.32 -1.27
N ASN A 77 -7.57 -7.54 -1.27
CA ASN A 77 -7.07 -8.39 -2.22
C ASN A 77 -7.91 -9.61 -2.39
N GLN A 78 -8.31 -9.80 -3.55
CA GLN A 78 -8.87 -11.06 -4.01
C GLN A 78 -7.84 -11.90 -4.79
N GLN A 79 -6.65 -11.35 -4.99
CA GLN A 79 -5.58 -12.03 -5.71
C GLN A 79 -4.54 -12.55 -4.72
N ASP A 80 -4.52 -13.85 -4.52
CA ASP A 80 -3.39 -14.51 -3.86
C ASP A 80 -2.17 -14.44 -4.78
N LEU A 81 -1.34 -13.42 -4.60
CA LEU A 81 -0.12 -13.26 -5.38
C LEU A 81 0.95 -14.30 -5.06
N ASN A 82 0.76 -15.10 -4.00
CA ASN A 82 1.67 -16.14 -3.56
C ASN A 82 3.17 -15.72 -3.55
N CYS A 83 3.41 -14.45 -3.24
CA CYS A 83 4.73 -13.82 -3.33
C CYS A 83 5.77 -14.52 -2.47
N GLU A 84 5.41 -15.00 -1.28
CA GLU A 84 6.35 -15.70 -0.40
C GLU A 84 6.89 -16.98 -1.04
N ARG A 85 6.04 -17.76 -1.70
CA ARG A 85 6.45 -18.95 -2.45
C ARG A 85 7.42 -18.58 -3.57
N HIS A 86 7.12 -17.53 -4.33
CA HIS A 86 7.98 -17.06 -5.41
C HIS A 86 9.35 -16.60 -4.89
N PHE A 87 9.40 -15.90 -3.75
CA PHE A 87 10.66 -15.49 -3.13
C PHE A 87 11.45 -16.67 -2.59
N ARG A 88 10.81 -17.69 -2.05
CA ARG A 88 11.48 -18.90 -1.60
C ARG A 88 12.18 -19.61 -2.76
N ILE A 89 11.48 -19.77 -3.89
CA ILE A 89 12.04 -20.33 -5.12
C ILE A 89 13.22 -19.49 -5.61
N PHE A 90 13.06 -18.17 -5.65
CA PHE A 90 14.12 -17.26 -6.07
C PHE A 90 15.37 -17.36 -5.18
N ARG A 91 15.20 -17.42 -3.87
CA ARG A 91 16.33 -17.55 -2.94
C ARG A 91 17.08 -18.88 -3.10
N GLN A 92 16.37 -19.93 -3.42
CA GLN A 92 16.95 -21.26 -3.57
C GLN A 92 17.59 -21.48 -4.94
N GLN A 93 16.97 -20.99 -5.99
CA GLN A 93 17.32 -21.31 -7.37
C GLN A 93 17.82 -20.11 -8.19
N ASN A 94 17.83 -18.91 -7.60
CA ASN A 94 18.13 -17.65 -8.28
C ASN A 94 17.31 -17.48 -9.58
N THR A 95 16.06 -17.91 -9.57
CA THR A 95 15.19 -17.95 -10.74
C THR A 95 13.85 -17.28 -10.43
N ILE A 96 13.36 -16.45 -11.35
CA ILE A 96 12.11 -15.73 -11.19
C ILE A 96 10.96 -16.56 -11.76
N SER A 97 9.89 -16.73 -10.98
CA SER A 97 8.67 -17.41 -11.44
C SER A 97 8.07 -16.69 -12.66
N ASN A 98 7.57 -17.47 -13.63
CA ASN A 98 6.91 -16.94 -14.83
C ASN A 98 5.77 -15.97 -14.47
N LYS A 99 4.96 -16.29 -13.46
CA LYS A 99 3.88 -15.43 -12.96
C LYS A 99 4.34 -14.04 -12.53
N CYS A 100 5.59 -13.91 -12.04
CA CYS A 100 6.13 -12.61 -11.64
C CYS A 100 6.40 -11.67 -12.81
N PHE A 101 6.53 -12.19 -14.02
CA PHE A 101 6.70 -11.36 -15.23
C PHE A 101 5.41 -10.66 -15.66
N SER A 102 4.25 -11.18 -15.26
CA SER A 102 2.94 -10.54 -15.46
C SER A 102 2.51 -9.68 -14.28
N CYS A 103 3.35 -9.52 -13.27
CA CYS A 103 3.07 -8.66 -12.14
C CYS A 103 3.66 -7.27 -12.40
N TYR A 104 2.80 -6.27 -12.49
CA TYR A 104 3.18 -4.87 -12.67
C TYR A 104 2.74 -4.06 -11.46
N LYS A 105 3.32 -2.90 -11.26
CA LYS A 105 2.89 -2.01 -10.18
C LYS A 105 3.03 -0.54 -10.52
N VAL A 106 2.06 0.21 -10.07
CA VAL A 106 2.12 1.66 -9.94
C VAL A 106 2.69 1.98 -8.56
N ILE A 107 3.70 2.84 -8.51
CA ILE A 107 4.33 3.31 -7.27
C ILE A 107 4.07 4.79 -7.15
N ILE A 108 3.46 5.18 -6.04
CA ILE A 108 3.21 6.58 -5.68
C ILE A 108 4.19 6.92 -4.57
N LYS A 109 5.15 7.79 -4.87
CA LYS A 109 6.13 8.27 -3.89
C LYS A 109 5.67 9.60 -3.35
N LEU A 110 5.53 9.69 -2.05
CA LEU A 110 5.12 10.87 -1.30
C LEU A 110 6.27 11.38 -0.44
N PHE A 111 6.14 12.57 0.11
CA PHE A 111 7.23 13.25 0.80
C PHE A 111 6.99 13.40 2.29
N ASP A 112 5.78 13.17 2.77
CA ASP A 112 5.45 13.20 4.19
C ASP A 112 4.40 12.16 4.60
N VAL A 113 4.22 11.99 5.90
CA VAL A 113 3.29 11.01 6.48
C VAL A 113 1.83 11.42 6.29
N ASN A 114 1.50 12.71 6.31
CA ASN A 114 0.12 13.18 6.12
C ASN A 114 -0.36 12.87 4.71
N ASP A 115 0.53 13.02 3.73
CA ASP A 115 0.24 12.63 2.36
C ASP A 115 0.02 11.12 2.23
N LEU A 116 0.77 10.31 2.96
CA LEU A 116 0.55 8.86 2.97
C LEU A 116 -0.81 8.48 3.59
N ILE A 117 -1.19 9.15 4.67
CA ILE A 117 -2.51 8.97 5.31
C ILE A 117 -3.61 9.38 4.33
N ARG A 118 -3.47 10.53 3.67
CA ARG A 118 -4.39 10.98 2.62
C ARG A 118 -4.52 9.95 1.50
N LEU A 119 -3.40 9.39 1.03
CA LEU A 119 -3.40 8.33 0.03
C LEU A 119 -4.12 7.07 0.52
N SER A 120 -3.97 6.70 1.79
CA SER A 120 -4.65 5.55 2.37
C SER A 120 -6.18 5.73 2.34
N PHE A 121 -6.68 6.93 2.58
CA PHE A 121 -8.10 7.23 2.45
C PHE A 121 -8.58 7.17 0.99
N ILE A 122 -7.77 7.66 0.05
CA ILE A 122 -8.07 7.54 -1.38
C ILE A 122 -8.18 6.05 -1.76
N PHE A 123 -7.21 5.23 -1.37
CA PHE A 123 -7.23 3.79 -1.66
C PHE A 123 -8.46 3.09 -1.11
N ASN A 124 -8.90 3.49 0.07
CA ASN A 124 -10.07 2.89 0.69
C ASN A 124 -11.41 3.29 0.07
N ASN A 125 -11.50 4.52 -0.44
CA ASN A 125 -12.78 5.08 -0.87
C ASN A 125 -12.93 5.15 -2.39
N PHE A 126 -11.89 4.83 -3.15
CA PHE A 126 -11.96 4.83 -4.60
C PHE A 126 -12.38 3.46 -5.13
N ASN A 127 -13.67 3.26 -5.32
CA ASN A 127 -14.27 1.98 -5.71
C ASN A 127 -13.63 1.33 -6.95
N PHE A 128 -13.13 2.13 -7.89
CA PHE A 128 -12.41 1.62 -9.06
C PHE A 128 -11.22 0.73 -8.67
N LEU A 129 -10.57 1.02 -7.56
CA LEU A 129 -9.40 0.27 -7.08
C LEU A 129 -9.76 -1.00 -6.32
N ASN A 130 -11.05 -1.29 -6.05
CA ASN A 130 -11.46 -2.47 -5.28
C ASN A 130 -11.07 -3.81 -5.93
N ASN A 131 -10.79 -3.81 -7.22
CA ASN A 131 -10.33 -4.99 -7.96
C ASN A 131 -8.81 -5.15 -7.99
N PHE A 132 -8.08 -4.24 -7.36
CA PHE A 132 -6.63 -4.24 -7.36
C PHE A 132 -6.09 -4.45 -5.94
N GLU A 133 -4.98 -5.16 -5.84
CA GLU A 133 -4.24 -5.21 -4.61
C GLU A 133 -3.48 -3.91 -4.43
N MET A 134 -3.59 -3.34 -3.24
CA MET A 134 -2.93 -2.10 -2.92
C MET A 134 -2.23 -2.19 -1.57
N LYS A 135 -1.19 -1.41 -1.39
CA LYS A 135 -0.60 -1.20 -0.07
C LYS A 135 0.01 0.18 0.08
N CYS A 136 0.00 0.69 1.30
CA CYS A 136 0.82 1.80 1.73
C CYS A 136 1.99 1.27 2.56
N ARG A 137 3.16 1.85 2.36
CA ARG A 137 4.36 1.58 3.15
C ARG A 137 4.87 2.88 3.76
N VAL A 138 5.15 2.82 5.04
CA VAL A 138 5.82 3.87 5.79
C VAL A 138 7.09 3.32 6.42
N ASP A 139 8.14 4.12 6.38
CA ASP A 139 9.39 3.89 7.08
C ASP A 139 9.85 5.28 7.54
N LEU A 140 9.66 5.58 8.81
CA LEU A 140 9.95 6.90 9.35
C LEU A 140 11.45 7.17 9.44
N GLU A 141 12.24 6.15 9.72
CA GLU A 141 13.70 6.25 9.83
C GLU A 141 14.31 6.64 8.48
N ASN A 142 13.88 5.98 7.40
CA ASN A 142 14.35 6.22 6.05
C ASN A 142 13.50 7.24 5.28
N LYS A 143 12.50 7.86 5.91
CA LYS A 143 11.56 8.83 5.30
C LYS A 143 10.93 8.29 4.02
N ILE A 144 10.49 7.03 4.05
CA ILE A 144 9.82 6.37 2.92
C ILE A 144 8.31 6.41 3.13
N TYR A 145 7.61 7.09 2.22
CA TYR A 145 6.16 7.20 2.19
C TYR A 145 5.70 6.78 0.79
N ARG A 146 5.15 5.58 0.64
CA ARG A 146 4.82 5.03 -0.68
C ARG A 146 3.49 4.30 -0.70
N GLY A 147 2.73 4.56 -1.76
CA GLY A 147 1.61 3.71 -2.15
C GLY A 147 2.01 2.80 -3.31
N TYR A 148 1.39 1.61 -3.36
CA TYR A 148 1.57 0.64 -4.42
C TYR A 148 0.21 0.13 -4.86
N ILE A 149 0.02 0.01 -6.18
CA ILE A 149 -1.14 -0.66 -6.78
C ILE A 149 -0.57 -1.74 -7.70
N TYR A 150 -1.02 -2.97 -7.51
CA TYR A 150 -0.56 -4.13 -8.28
C TYR A 150 -1.52 -4.42 -9.44
N CYS A 151 -0.96 -4.68 -10.61
CA CYS A 151 -1.67 -4.94 -11.84
C CYS A 151 -1.20 -6.26 -12.45
N SER A 152 -2.12 -7.01 -13.05
CA SER A 152 -1.86 -8.31 -13.67
C SER A 152 -1.54 -8.21 -15.17
N SER A 153 -1.77 -7.05 -15.76
CA SER A 153 -1.49 -6.78 -17.17
C SER A 153 -0.98 -5.36 -17.40
N ILE A 154 -0.39 -5.11 -18.57
CA ILE A 154 0.01 -3.77 -18.99
C ILE A 154 -1.23 -2.90 -19.21
N ALA A 155 -2.32 -3.46 -19.73
CA ALA A 155 -3.58 -2.74 -19.92
C ALA A 155 -4.14 -2.24 -18.59
N ASP A 156 -4.13 -3.07 -17.54
CA ASP A 156 -4.52 -2.66 -16.18
C ASP A 156 -3.58 -1.57 -15.64
N LEU A 157 -2.27 -1.72 -15.89
CA LEU A 157 -1.28 -0.75 -15.45
C LEU A 157 -1.55 0.64 -16.05
N ASP A 158 -1.83 0.71 -17.34
CA ASP A 158 -2.13 1.96 -18.05
C ASP A 158 -3.46 2.55 -17.57
N LEU A 159 -4.49 1.71 -17.44
CA LEU A 159 -5.80 2.11 -16.96
C LEU A 159 -5.73 2.69 -15.54
N VAL A 160 -5.08 1.99 -14.62
CA VAL A 160 -4.89 2.41 -13.22
C VAL A 160 -4.06 3.69 -13.16
N THR A 161 -2.95 3.75 -13.92
CA THR A 161 -2.08 4.93 -13.93
C THR A 161 -2.84 6.18 -14.36
N ASN A 162 -3.66 6.09 -15.40
CA ASN A 162 -4.46 7.22 -15.87
C ASN A 162 -5.54 7.63 -14.88
N LYS A 163 -6.23 6.67 -14.27
CA LYS A 163 -7.30 6.93 -13.29
C LYS A 163 -6.76 7.53 -12.00
N ILE A 164 -5.68 6.97 -11.46
CA ILE A 164 -5.12 7.47 -10.18
C ILE A 164 -4.47 8.85 -10.36
N LYS A 165 -3.90 9.14 -11.52
CA LYS A 165 -3.21 10.40 -11.79
C LYS A 165 -4.11 11.62 -11.59
N SER A 166 -5.37 11.55 -12.01
CA SER A 166 -6.34 12.64 -11.80
C SER A 166 -6.61 12.88 -10.31
N LEU A 167 -6.79 11.81 -9.53
CA LEU A 167 -6.99 11.93 -8.07
C LEU A 167 -5.73 12.45 -7.36
N LEU A 168 -4.55 12.01 -7.80
CA LEU A 168 -3.30 12.50 -7.23
C LEU A 168 -3.12 14.00 -7.51
N SER A 169 -3.45 14.46 -8.70
CA SER A 169 -3.35 15.89 -9.06
C SER A 169 -4.27 16.76 -8.20
N ILE A 170 -5.48 16.29 -7.91
CA ILE A 170 -6.43 17.00 -7.04
C ILE A 170 -5.92 17.08 -5.59
N ASN A 171 -5.35 15.97 -5.09
CA ASN A 171 -5.05 15.84 -3.66
C ASN A 171 -3.63 16.28 -3.29
N PHE A 172 -2.67 16.18 -4.19
CA PHE A 172 -1.25 16.40 -3.88
C PHE A 172 -0.57 17.51 -4.71
N GLU A 173 -1.29 18.17 -5.62
CA GLU A 173 -0.82 19.35 -6.38
C GLU A 173 0.49 19.06 -7.11
N ASN A 174 1.10 18.25 -7.44
CA ASN A 174 2.43 17.90 -7.94
C ASN A 174 3.46 17.51 -6.85
N ASN A 175 3.03 17.43 -5.58
CA ASN A 175 3.90 16.96 -4.50
C ASN A 175 3.93 15.42 -4.41
N TYR A 176 4.06 14.75 -5.56
CA TYR A 176 4.20 13.30 -5.65
C TYR A 176 5.05 12.91 -6.86
N LYS A 177 5.58 11.68 -6.83
CA LYS A 177 6.19 11.06 -8.01
C LYS A 177 5.49 9.75 -8.32
N LEU A 178 5.12 9.57 -9.58
CA LEU A 178 4.49 8.36 -10.08
C LEU A 178 5.50 7.58 -10.91
N GLU A 179 5.62 6.30 -10.61
CA GLU A 179 6.52 5.38 -11.31
C GLU A 179 5.78 4.09 -11.61
N THR A 180 5.96 3.57 -12.80
CA THR A 180 5.45 2.25 -13.19
C THR A 180 6.61 1.31 -13.42
N ARG A 181 6.50 0.07 -12.95
CA ARG A 181 7.51 -0.94 -13.20
C ARG A 181 6.95 -2.36 -13.07
N ARG A 182 7.72 -3.33 -13.55
CA ARG A 182 7.45 -4.74 -13.30
C ARG A 182 7.81 -5.10 -11.85
N GLY A 183 7.00 -5.93 -11.25
CA GLY A 183 7.23 -6.80 -10.12
C GLY A 183 7.94 -6.27 -8.89
N CYS A 184 8.58 -7.18 -8.24
CA CYS A 184 9.15 -7.03 -6.91
C CYS A 184 10.57 -6.46 -6.94
N SER A 185 10.93 -5.70 -5.89
CA SER A 185 12.27 -5.13 -5.76
C SER A 185 13.34 -6.17 -5.43
N GLU A 186 12.91 -7.27 -4.87
CA GLU A 186 13.74 -8.35 -4.35
C GLU A 186 14.59 -9.02 -5.44
N TYR A 187 14.10 -9.00 -6.66
CA TYR A 187 14.82 -9.56 -7.81
C TYR A 187 15.89 -8.62 -8.38
N LEU A 188 15.79 -7.32 -8.08
CA LEU A 188 16.62 -6.32 -8.74
C LEU A 188 18.09 -6.38 -8.41
N LYS A 189 18.46 -7.00 -7.29
CA LYS A 189 19.87 -7.19 -6.93
C LYS A 189 20.56 -8.16 -7.90
N SER A 190 19.89 -9.25 -8.26
CA SER A 190 20.42 -10.26 -9.19
C SER A 190 20.09 -9.92 -10.65
N PHE A 191 18.93 -9.32 -10.87
CA PHE A 191 18.40 -9.02 -12.20
C PHE A 191 17.91 -7.56 -12.29
N PRO A 192 18.82 -6.58 -12.43
CA PRO A 192 18.47 -5.15 -12.43
C PRO A 192 17.46 -4.77 -13.53
N GLU A 193 17.54 -5.45 -14.67
CA GLU A 193 16.67 -5.20 -15.82
C GLU A 193 15.24 -5.72 -15.66
N PHE A 194 14.97 -6.52 -14.62
CA PHE A 194 13.64 -7.06 -14.35
C PHE A 194 12.58 -5.97 -14.17
N LYS A 195 12.95 -4.80 -13.65
CA LYS A 195 12.05 -3.66 -13.46
C LYS A 195 11.47 -3.10 -14.77
N ASN A 196 12.16 -3.33 -15.90
CA ASN A 196 11.78 -2.73 -17.17
C ASN A 196 10.58 -3.49 -17.79
N ILE A 197 9.48 -2.79 -17.95
CA ILE A 197 8.21 -3.33 -18.49
C ILE A 197 8.38 -3.84 -19.92
N ASN A 198 9.22 -3.17 -20.72
CA ASN A 198 9.38 -3.44 -22.15
C ASN A 198 10.35 -4.60 -22.47
N ASN A 199 11.09 -5.07 -21.48
CA ASN A 199 12.02 -6.16 -21.70
C ASN A 199 11.30 -7.50 -21.84
N ASP A 200 11.70 -8.29 -22.85
CA ASP A 200 11.19 -9.64 -23.06
C ASP A 200 11.73 -10.57 -21.94
N PRO A 201 10.86 -11.18 -21.12
CA PRO A 201 11.28 -12.08 -20.06
C PRO A 201 12.14 -13.25 -20.57
N LYS A 202 11.80 -13.80 -21.72
CA LYS A 202 12.50 -14.96 -22.30
C LYS A 202 13.95 -14.67 -22.65
N LYS A 203 14.28 -13.42 -22.88
CA LYS A 203 15.67 -12.99 -23.19
C LYS A 203 16.49 -12.71 -21.95
N MET A 204 15.84 -12.53 -20.79
CA MET A 204 16.50 -12.06 -19.58
C MET A 204 16.78 -13.16 -18.57
N PHE A 205 15.90 -14.14 -18.50
CA PHE A 205 15.93 -15.14 -17.45
C PHE A 205 15.61 -16.54 -17.99
N GLN A 206 16.33 -17.53 -17.49
CA GLN A 206 15.97 -18.92 -17.68
C GLN A 206 15.28 -19.41 -16.41
N TYR A 207 14.07 -19.92 -16.55
CA TYR A 207 13.32 -20.57 -15.47
C TYR A 207 12.89 -21.96 -15.94
N PRO A 208 12.75 -22.93 -15.01
CA PRO A 208 12.34 -24.28 -15.35
C PRO A 208 10.97 -24.30 -16.06
N GLU A 209 10.83 -25.07 -17.13
CA GLU A 209 9.58 -25.17 -17.89
C GLU A 209 8.41 -25.69 -17.03
N ASN A 210 8.69 -26.53 -16.04
CA ASN A 210 7.69 -27.07 -15.13
C ASN A 210 7.15 -26.08 -14.11
N TRP A 211 7.56 -24.81 -14.16
CA TRP A 211 7.05 -23.73 -13.32
C TRP A 211 6.03 -22.83 -14.02
N THR A 212 5.67 -23.19 -15.21
CA THR A 212 4.65 -22.48 -16.01
C THR A 212 3.22 -22.83 -15.58
#